data_e40a4c612716656a59cd8d13fa619daa
#
_entry.id   e40a4c612716656a59cd8d13fa619daa
#
_cell.length_a   1.000
_cell.length_b   1.000
_cell.length_c   1.000
_cell.angle_alpha   90.00
_cell.angle_beta   90.00
_cell.angle_gamma   90.00
#
_symmetry.space_group_name_H-M   'P 1'
#
loop_
_entity.id
_entity.type
_entity.pdbx_description
1 polymer ?
#
loop_
_entity_poly.entity_id
_entity_poly.type
_entity_poly.pdbx_seq_one_letter_code
_entity_poly.pdbx_strand_id
1 'polypeptide(L)'
;MKKITMIKMEGCPYCAAAFQAIDEIKKNYPPTELEVIDENFQPQLAEKFTDYYYVPSMYVDGKKIYEAHPGESYDECFASVKKVFEAAR
;
A
#
# COMPACT_ATOMS: atom_id res chain seq x y z
N MET A 1 5.78 -15.50 -0.16
CA MET A 1 6.11 -14.06 0.06
C MET A 1 5.53 -13.59 1.38
N LYS A 2 6.14 -12.58 1.97
CA LYS A 2 5.63 -11.96 3.20
C LYS A 2 4.31 -11.25 2.93
N LYS A 3 3.50 -11.10 3.98
CA LYS A 3 2.21 -10.43 3.86
C LYS A 3 2.38 -8.94 3.62
N ILE A 4 1.59 -8.39 2.69
CA ILE A 4 1.51 -6.96 2.42
C ILE A 4 0.19 -6.44 2.99
N THR A 5 0.24 -5.33 3.73
CA THR A 5 -0.95 -4.65 4.24
C THR A 5 -1.02 -3.25 3.64
N MET A 6 -2.19 -2.87 3.15
CA MET A 6 -2.42 -1.54 2.58
C MET A 6 -3.53 -0.82 3.34
N ILE A 7 -3.21 0.38 3.83
CA ILE A 7 -4.21 1.27 4.42
C ILE A 7 -4.67 2.25 3.34
N LYS A 8 -5.97 2.40 3.17
CA LYS A 8 -6.54 3.27 2.15
C LYS A 8 -7.82 3.93 2.65
N MET A 9 -8.39 4.82 1.83
CA MET A 9 -9.70 5.42 2.08
C MET A 9 -10.45 5.57 0.75
N GLU A 10 -11.78 5.67 0.82
CA GLU A 10 -12.61 5.89 -0.35
C GLU A 10 -12.34 7.27 -0.97
N GLY A 11 -12.45 7.35 -2.29
CA GLY A 11 -12.31 8.61 -3.00
C GLY A 11 -10.90 9.17 -3.05
N CYS A 12 -9.91 8.37 -2.72
CA CYS A 12 -8.52 8.80 -2.69
C CYS A 12 -7.85 8.55 -4.05
N PRO A 13 -7.46 9.61 -4.79
CA PRO A 13 -6.81 9.41 -6.10
C PRO A 13 -5.46 8.68 -5.99
N TYR A 14 -4.72 8.95 -4.92
CA TYR A 14 -3.44 8.26 -4.68
C TYR A 14 -3.65 6.78 -4.40
N CYS A 15 -4.74 6.42 -3.71
CA CYS A 15 -5.08 5.03 -3.48
C CYS A 15 -5.46 4.33 -4.79
N ALA A 16 -6.21 5.00 -5.66
CA ALA A 16 -6.55 4.45 -6.98
C ALA A 16 -5.29 4.19 -7.81
N ALA A 17 -4.34 5.13 -7.80
CA ALA A 17 -3.07 4.97 -8.49
C ALA A 17 -2.29 3.78 -7.94
N ALA A 18 -2.28 3.61 -6.62
CA ALA A 18 -1.59 2.49 -5.99
C ALA A 18 -2.20 1.15 -6.39
N PHE A 19 -3.53 1.06 -6.46
CA PHE A 19 -4.19 -0.17 -6.92
C PHE A 19 -3.84 -0.49 -8.37
N GLN A 20 -3.76 0.52 -9.23
CA GLN A 20 -3.34 0.32 -10.61
C GLN A 20 -1.91 -0.19 -10.69
N ALA A 21 -1.00 0.38 -9.89
CA ALA A 21 0.39 -0.06 -9.82
C ALA A 21 0.49 -1.51 -9.31
N ILE A 22 -0.29 -1.85 -8.28
CA ILE A 22 -0.33 -3.21 -7.73
C ILE A 22 -0.76 -4.21 -8.82
N ASP A 23 -1.81 -3.89 -9.58
CA ASP A 23 -2.30 -4.78 -10.63
C ASP A 23 -1.25 -5.07 -11.70
N GLU A 24 -0.43 -4.08 -12.02
CA GLU A 24 0.66 -4.25 -12.98
C GLU A 24 1.82 -5.07 -12.38
N ILE A 25 2.24 -4.70 -11.17
CA ILE A 25 3.45 -5.24 -10.56
C ILE A 25 3.27 -6.69 -10.13
N LYS A 26 2.10 -7.03 -9.57
CA LYS A 26 1.87 -8.38 -9.04
C LYS A 26 2.02 -9.48 -10.07
N LYS A 27 1.90 -9.16 -11.35
CA LYS A 27 2.06 -10.13 -12.43
C LYS A 27 3.47 -10.71 -12.49
N ASN A 28 4.45 -9.99 -11.96
CA ASN A 28 5.87 -10.35 -12.00
C ASN A 28 6.38 -10.97 -10.71
N TYR A 29 5.48 -11.25 -9.77
CA TYR A 29 5.84 -11.79 -8.45
C TYR A 29 5.00 -13.02 -8.13
N PRO A 30 5.51 -13.91 -7.25
CA PRO A 30 4.70 -15.04 -6.79
C PRO A 30 3.43 -14.56 -6.09
N PRO A 31 2.39 -15.40 -6.00
CA PRO A 31 1.19 -15.03 -5.25
C PRO A 31 1.54 -14.58 -3.83
N THR A 32 0.95 -13.47 -3.41
CA THR A 32 1.20 -12.92 -2.08
C THR A 32 -0.12 -12.49 -1.45
N GLU A 33 -0.17 -12.56 -0.13
CA GLU A 33 -1.32 -12.09 0.61
C GLU A 33 -1.29 -10.56 0.67
N LEU A 34 -2.39 -9.93 0.22
CA LEU A 34 -2.56 -8.49 0.30
C LEU A 34 -3.81 -8.22 1.11
N GLU A 35 -3.65 -7.69 2.30
CA GLU A 35 -4.76 -7.25 3.14
C GLU A 35 -4.98 -5.76 2.91
N VAL A 36 -6.20 -5.39 2.52
CA VAL A 36 -6.58 -3.99 2.31
C VAL A 36 -7.46 -3.54 3.46
N ILE A 37 -7.05 -2.49 4.15
CA ILE A 37 -7.79 -1.93 5.29
C ILE A 37 -8.24 -0.53 4.93
N ASP A 38 -9.57 -0.30 4.98
CA ASP A 38 -10.13 1.04 4.81
C ASP A 38 -10.20 1.71 6.17
N GLU A 39 -9.44 2.80 6.37
CA GLU A 39 -9.34 3.43 7.69
C GLU A 39 -10.65 4.01 8.19
N ASN A 40 -11.58 4.32 7.29
CA ASN A 40 -12.88 4.89 7.66
C ASN A 40 -13.89 3.81 8.02
N PHE A 41 -13.83 2.66 7.36
CA PHE A 41 -14.76 1.56 7.60
C PHE A 41 -14.24 0.55 8.62
N GLN A 42 -12.91 0.48 8.77
CA GLN A 42 -12.27 -0.49 9.65
C GLN A 42 -11.25 0.22 10.56
N PRO A 43 -11.68 1.26 11.31
CA PRO A 43 -10.72 2.04 12.12
C PRO A 43 -10.00 1.21 13.17
N GLN A 44 -10.67 0.18 13.71
CA GLN A 44 -10.04 -0.68 14.71
C GLN A 44 -8.88 -1.48 14.15
N LEU A 45 -8.90 -1.80 12.86
CA LEU A 45 -7.77 -2.47 12.22
C LEU A 45 -6.65 -1.49 11.88
N ALA A 46 -7.03 -0.28 11.42
CA ALA A 46 -6.06 0.76 11.08
C ALA A 46 -5.28 1.26 12.30
N GLU A 47 -5.90 1.22 13.48
CA GLU A 47 -5.27 1.66 14.73
C GLU A 47 -4.01 0.88 15.07
N LYS A 48 -3.84 -0.32 14.53
CA LYS A 48 -2.63 -1.12 14.74
C LYS A 48 -1.41 -0.54 14.02
N PHE A 49 -1.64 0.38 13.09
CA PHE A 49 -0.59 1.03 12.30
C PHE A 49 -0.60 2.50 12.67
N THR A 50 0.38 2.95 13.46
CA THR A 50 0.37 4.28 14.06
C THR A 50 1.38 5.24 13.44
N ASP A 51 2.18 4.78 12.48
CA ASP A 51 3.28 5.54 11.92
C ASP A 51 3.00 6.06 10.52
N TYR A 52 1.73 6.31 10.19
CA TYR A 52 1.39 6.92 8.89
C TYR A 52 0.53 8.14 9.07
N TYR A 53 0.64 9.08 8.12
CA TYR A 53 -0.17 10.30 8.05
C TYR A 53 -1.00 10.37 6.78
N TYR A 54 -0.52 9.75 5.71
CA TYR A 54 -1.17 9.80 4.40
C TYR A 54 -1.51 8.40 3.93
N VAL A 55 -2.56 8.32 3.11
CA VAL A 55 -2.92 7.07 2.45
C VAL A 55 -2.73 7.23 0.94
N PRO A 56 -2.37 6.16 0.20
CA PRO A 56 -2.14 4.82 0.72
C PRO A 56 -0.85 4.70 1.51
N SER A 57 -0.84 3.82 2.50
CA SER A 57 0.37 3.40 3.21
C SER A 57 0.45 1.89 3.14
N MET A 58 1.63 1.35 2.83
CA MET A 58 1.80 -0.08 2.62
C MET A 58 2.90 -0.63 3.52
N TYR A 59 2.60 -1.78 4.09
CA TYR A 59 3.43 -2.43 5.10
C TYR A 59 3.77 -3.85 4.67
N VAL A 60 4.97 -4.30 5.02
CA VAL A 60 5.39 -5.69 4.85
C VAL A 60 5.72 -6.23 6.24
N ASP A 61 4.97 -7.25 6.68
CA ASP A 61 5.11 -7.83 8.03
C ASP A 61 5.10 -6.75 9.12
N GLY A 62 4.21 -5.75 8.97
CA GLY A 62 4.06 -4.69 9.96
C GLY A 62 5.05 -3.55 9.85
N LYS A 63 6.00 -3.60 8.91
CA LYS A 63 6.97 -2.53 8.69
C LYS A 63 6.55 -1.67 7.51
N LYS A 64 6.44 -0.35 7.72
CA LYS A 64 6.05 0.57 6.65
C LYS A 64 7.15 0.66 5.60
N ILE A 65 6.78 0.40 4.33
CA ILE A 65 7.69 0.51 3.20
C ILE A 65 7.33 1.69 2.31
N TYR A 66 6.04 2.03 2.23
CA TYR A 66 5.56 3.08 1.35
C TYR A 66 4.46 3.87 2.04
N GLU A 67 4.54 5.19 1.91
CA GLU A 67 3.49 6.11 2.30
C GLU A 67 3.42 7.19 1.23
N ALA A 68 2.23 7.44 0.68
CA ALA A 68 2.05 8.45 -0.34
C ALA A 68 2.32 9.84 0.22
N HIS A 69 2.69 10.78 -0.65
CA HIS A 69 2.87 12.17 -0.27
C HIS A 69 2.09 13.07 -1.24
N PRO A 70 1.68 14.26 -0.78
CA PRO A 70 0.98 15.21 -1.67
C PRO A 70 1.84 15.53 -2.89
N GLY A 71 1.20 15.54 -4.07
CA GLY A 71 1.89 15.82 -5.32
C GLY A 71 2.64 14.63 -5.92
N GLU A 72 2.51 13.45 -5.33
CA GLU A 72 3.15 12.24 -5.84
C GLU A 72 2.68 11.92 -7.26
N SER A 73 3.63 11.66 -8.17
CA SER A 73 3.31 11.24 -9.53
C SER A 73 3.00 9.74 -9.57
N TYR A 74 2.37 9.29 -10.67
CA TYR A 74 2.14 7.85 -10.85
C TYR A 74 3.46 7.08 -10.90
N ASP A 75 4.48 7.65 -11.57
CA ASP A 75 5.79 7.00 -11.66
C ASP A 75 6.42 6.82 -10.28
N GLU A 76 6.30 7.81 -9.42
CA GLU A 76 6.78 7.70 -8.03
C GLU A 76 6.01 6.63 -7.27
N CYS A 77 4.69 6.61 -7.43
CA CYS A 77 3.83 5.60 -6.81
C CYS A 77 4.22 4.20 -7.29
N PHE A 78 4.39 4.03 -8.59
CA PHE A 78 4.75 2.76 -9.19
C PHE A 78 6.08 2.24 -8.62
N ALA A 79 7.09 3.11 -8.57
CA ALA A 79 8.40 2.74 -8.03
C ALA A 79 8.31 2.34 -6.56
N SER A 80 7.49 3.05 -5.79
CA SER A 80 7.30 2.76 -4.36
C SER A 80 6.57 1.44 -4.14
N VAL A 81 5.52 1.18 -4.92
CA VAL A 81 4.79 -0.09 -4.83
C VAL A 81 5.71 -1.26 -5.22
N LYS A 82 6.56 -1.06 -6.21
CA LYS A 82 7.54 -2.08 -6.59
C LYS A 82 8.48 -2.40 -5.43
N LYS A 83 8.92 -1.38 -4.69
CA LYS A 83 9.75 -1.59 -3.49
C LYS A 83 9.02 -2.41 -2.43
N VAL A 84 7.71 -2.21 -2.28
CA VAL A 84 6.91 -3.01 -1.35
C VAL A 84 6.96 -4.48 -1.73
N PHE A 85 6.75 -4.79 -3.01
CA PHE A 85 6.79 -6.17 -3.48
C PHE A 85 8.18 -6.78 -3.33
N GLU A 86 9.24 -6.00 -3.60
CA GLU A 86 10.61 -6.46 -3.40
C GLU A 86 10.89 -6.75 -1.93
N ALA A 87 10.40 -5.90 -1.03
CA ALA A 87 10.57 -6.12 0.41
C ALA A 87 9.81 -7.36 0.90
N ALA A 88 8.74 -7.73 0.22
CA ALA A 88 7.92 -8.88 0.58
C ALA A 88 8.50 -10.22 0.11
N ARG A 89 9.45 -10.19 -0.80
CA ARG A 89 10.06 -11.42 -1.35
C ARG A 89 10.80 -12.21 -0.29
#